data_2ba5c9b6cf06be9404b54fb0b0379e29
#
_entry.id   2ba5c9b6cf06be9404b54fb0b0379e29
#
_cell.length_a   1.000
_cell.length_b   1.000
_cell.length_c   1.000
_cell.angle_alpha   90.00
_cell.angle_beta   90.00
_cell.angle_gamma   90.00
#
_symmetry.space_group_name_H-M   'P 1'
#
loop_
_entity.id
_entity.type
_entity.pdbx_description
1 polymer ?
#
loop_
_entity_poly.entity_id
_entity_poly.type
_entity_poly.pdbx_seq_one_letter_code
_entity_poly.pdbx_strand_id
1 'polypeptide(L)'
;LAAEQFIRTHSKSLAAVAVFRRYFALKQTPDTKMALNLLDVLKKAQPRTQAVVYLDNFYRPIFENGVGEMLPDFKAVTFDGKTVTRADYEGKQLAILCVATWQAESMAFLRQAKKKLKAAKSEWDCLIVSMDVDREVLRNSIKRDSLKYPVVCDRKAFASPLVETLGLHYVPSCMLINKQGKIIQRDVMKADEMKLN
;
A
#
# COMPACT_ATOMS: atom_id res chain seq x y z
N LEU A 1 -7.47 -3.02 24.78
CA LEU A 1 -8.33 -3.75 25.71
C LEU A 1 -9.66 -3.02 25.93
N ALA A 2 -9.72 -1.81 26.53
CA ALA A 2 -10.99 -1.12 26.77
C ALA A 2 -11.72 -0.75 25.46
N ALA A 3 -11.00 -0.24 24.46
CA ALA A 3 -11.58 0.10 23.16
C ALA A 3 -12.11 -1.14 22.42
N GLU A 4 -11.40 -2.27 22.47
CA GLU A 4 -11.84 -3.53 21.89
C GLU A 4 -13.15 -3.99 22.56
N GLN A 5 -13.17 -4.06 23.88
CA GLN A 5 -14.36 -4.45 24.64
C GLN A 5 -15.55 -3.56 24.34
N PHE A 6 -15.34 -2.24 24.27
CA PHE A 6 -16.38 -1.28 23.90
C PHE A 6 -16.96 -1.57 22.51
N ILE A 7 -16.10 -1.83 21.50
CA ILE A 7 -16.54 -2.13 20.14
C ILE A 7 -17.38 -3.41 20.13
N ARG A 8 -16.96 -4.46 20.84
CA ARG A 8 -17.67 -5.73 20.88
C ARG A 8 -19.04 -5.61 21.56
N THR A 9 -19.12 -4.88 22.66
CA THR A 9 -20.37 -4.72 23.43
C THR A 9 -21.33 -3.71 22.81
N HIS A 10 -20.83 -2.73 22.08
CA HIS A 10 -21.64 -1.66 21.45
C HIS A 10 -21.56 -1.65 19.92
N SER A 11 -21.34 -2.84 19.30
CA SER A 11 -21.07 -2.97 17.87
C SER A 11 -22.14 -2.36 16.94
N LYS A 12 -23.37 -2.18 17.41
CA LYS A 12 -24.47 -1.54 16.68
C LYS A 12 -24.45 0.00 16.78
N SER A 13 -23.57 0.59 17.57
CA SER A 13 -23.47 2.03 17.78
C SER A 13 -22.46 2.69 16.83
N LEU A 14 -22.76 3.89 16.33
CA LEU A 14 -21.79 4.73 15.62
C LEU A 14 -20.59 5.13 16.50
N ALA A 15 -20.75 5.14 17.82
CA ALA A 15 -19.63 5.35 18.73
C ALA A 15 -18.59 4.24 18.63
N ALA A 16 -19.00 2.98 18.40
CA ALA A 16 -18.05 1.88 18.17
C ALA A 16 -17.23 2.08 16.88
N VAL A 17 -17.85 2.64 15.83
CA VAL A 17 -17.18 2.98 14.58
C VAL A 17 -16.13 4.09 14.82
N ALA A 18 -16.46 5.11 15.58
CA ALA A 18 -15.55 6.19 15.93
C ALA A 18 -14.36 5.68 16.79
N VAL A 19 -14.63 4.81 17.77
CA VAL A 19 -13.61 4.16 18.60
C VAL A 19 -12.70 3.29 17.74
N PHE A 20 -13.25 2.49 16.82
CA PHE A 20 -12.45 1.69 15.90
C PHE A 20 -11.52 2.57 15.06
N ARG A 21 -12.07 3.61 14.43
CA ARG A 21 -11.28 4.54 13.61
C ARG A 21 -10.12 5.15 14.41
N ARG A 22 -10.38 5.61 15.62
CA ARG A 22 -9.36 6.29 16.45
C ARG A 22 -8.27 5.35 16.96
N TYR A 23 -8.63 4.17 17.44
CA TYR A 23 -7.73 3.31 18.20
C TYR A 23 -7.13 2.15 17.39
N PHE A 24 -7.70 1.85 16.22
CA PHE A 24 -7.23 0.77 15.35
C PHE A 24 -6.88 1.26 13.95
N ALA A 25 -7.78 1.99 13.26
CA ALA A 25 -7.57 2.39 11.87
C ALA A 25 -6.46 3.46 11.72
N LEU A 26 -6.42 4.46 12.57
CA LEU A 26 -5.45 5.58 12.53
C LEU A 26 -4.19 5.33 13.36
N LYS A 27 -4.01 4.15 13.90
CA LYS A 27 -2.82 3.81 14.67
C LYS A 27 -1.62 3.63 13.75
N GLN A 28 -0.48 4.22 14.08
CA GLN A 28 0.73 4.15 13.27
C GLN A 28 1.26 2.72 13.09
N THR A 29 1.13 1.89 14.12
CA THR A 29 1.48 0.46 14.10
C THR A 29 0.27 -0.33 14.60
N PRO A 30 -0.72 -0.61 13.75
CA PRO A 30 -1.92 -1.34 14.16
C PRO A 30 -1.59 -2.82 14.37
N ASP A 31 -2.29 -3.44 15.33
CA ASP A 31 -2.45 -4.89 15.34
C ASP A 31 -3.47 -5.23 14.23
N THR A 32 -2.96 -5.62 13.08
CA THR A 32 -3.78 -5.85 11.86
C THR A 32 -4.77 -6.97 12.05
N LYS A 33 -4.41 -8.04 12.78
CA LYS A 33 -5.31 -9.17 13.06
C LYS A 33 -6.47 -8.76 13.96
N MET A 34 -6.18 -8.01 15.01
CA MET A 34 -7.20 -7.46 15.89
C MET A 34 -8.09 -6.46 15.13
N ALA A 35 -7.51 -5.59 14.33
CA ALA A 35 -8.25 -4.61 13.53
C ALA A 35 -9.20 -5.30 12.54
N LEU A 36 -8.75 -6.32 11.80
CA LEU A 36 -9.60 -7.10 10.90
C LEU A 36 -10.77 -7.77 11.65
N ASN A 37 -10.47 -8.41 12.77
CA ASN A 37 -11.51 -9.05 13.57
C ASN A 37 -12.59 -8.06 14.06
N LEU A 38 -12.18 -6.89 14.53
CA LEU A 38 -13.12 -5.85 14.98
C LEU A 38 -13.88 -5.22 13.81
N LEU A 39 -13.26 -5.11 12.66
CA LEU A 39 -13.93 -4.65 11.43
C LEU A 39 -15.02 -5.62 11.00
N ASP A 40 -14.77 -6.94 11.10
CA ASP A 40 -15.78 -7.98 10.86
C ASP A 40 -16.94 -7.90 11.86
N VAL A 41 -16.65 -7.64 13.13
CA VAL A 41 -17.69 -7.42 14.15
C VAL A 41 -18.58 -6.23 13.79
N LEU A 42 -17.98 -5.10 13.39
CA LEU A 42 -18.75 -3.91 12.97
C LEU A 42 -19.55 -4.17 11.70
N LYS A 43 -18.93 -4.82 10.69
CA LYS A 43 -19.61 -5.15 9.42
C LYS A 43 -20.80 -6.07 9.61
N LYS A 44 -20.66 -7.09 10.47
CA LYS A 44 -21.77 -7.98 10.82
C LYS A 44 -22.90 -7.26 11.55
N ALA A 45 -22.57 -6.34 12.46
CA ALA A 45 -23.57 -5.61 13.27
C ALA A 45 -24.24 -4.46 12.48
N GLN A 46 -23.54 -3.86 11.54
CA GLN A 46 -23.96 -2.66 10.80
C GLN A 46 -23.64 -2.76 9.29
N PRO A 47 -24.13 -3.78 8.56
CA PRO A 47 -23.67 -4.08 7.19
C PRO A 47 -24.00 -2.99 6.16
N ARG A 48 -24.97 -2.12 6.45
CA ARG A 48 -25.44 -1.05 5.55
C ARG A 48 -25.01 0.34 6.00
N THR A 49 -24.33 0.48 7.12
CA THR A 49 -23.87 1.77 7.62
C THR A 49 -22.70 2.25 6.76
N GLN A 50 -22.88 3.38 6.08
CA GLN A 50 -21.87 3.92 5.14
C GLN A 50 -20.49 4.07 5.78
N ALA A 51 -20.43 4.50 7.04
CA ALA A 51 -19.16 4.62 7.75
C ALA A 51 -18.44 3.27 7.92
N VAL A 52 -19.17 2.19 8.16
CA VAL A 52 -18.62 0.83 8.27
C VAL A 52 -18.17 0.33 6.88
N VAL A 53 -19.00 0.55 5.86
CA VAL A 53 -18.66 0.19 4.48
C VAL A 53 -17.39 0.92 4.03
N TYR A 54 -17.28 2.22 4.33
CA TYR A 54 -16.07 2.99 4.04
C TYR A 54 -14.84 2.44 4.78
N LEU A 55 -14.96 2.16 6.08
CA LEU A 55 -13.85 1.60 6.85
C LEU A 55 -13.41 0.23 6.31
N ASP A 56 -14.37 -0.62 5.96
CA ASP A 56 -14.09 -1.94 5.39
C ASP A 56 -13.36 -1.83 4.05
N ASN A 57 -13.91 -1.08 3.11
CA ASN A 57 -13.32 -0.93 1.78
C ASN A 57 -11.93 -0.25 1.81
N PHE A 58 -11.73 0.71 2.71
CA PHE A 58 -10.48 1.47 2.76
C PHE A 58 -9.40 0.76 3.60
N TYR A 59 -9.74 0.28 4.80
CA TYR A 59 -8.74 -0.24 5.73
C TYR A 59 -8.51 -1.74 5.62
N ARG A 60 -9.48 -2.52 5.15
CA ARG A 60 -9.30 -3.98 5.00
C ARG A 60 -8.09 -4.32 4.14
N PRO A 61 -7.93 -3.80 2.91
CA PRO A 61 -6.76 -4.11 2.10
C PRO A 61 -5.43 -3.69 2.76
N ILE A 62 -5.44 -2.61 3.56
CA ILE A 62 -4.26 -2.18 4.32
C ILE A 62 -3.90 -3.21 5.39
N PHE A 63 -4.89 -3.70 6.13
CA PHE A 63 -4.65 -4.65 7.22
C PHE A 63 -4.31 -6.05 6.72
N GLU A 64 -4.96 -6.51 5.65
CA GLU A 64 -4.67 -7.79 5.01
C GLU A 64 -3.25 -7.82 4.42
N ASN A 65 -2.73 -6.67 4.02
CA ASN A 65 -1.36 -6.49 3.55
C ASN A 65 -0.46 -5.88 4.64
N GLY A 66 -0.67 -6.23 5.89
CA GLY A 66 0.14 -5.78 7.02
C GLY A 66 1.55 -6.33 7.03
N VAL A 67 2.42 -5.74 7.85
CA VAL A 67 3.78 -6.26 8.06
C VAL A 67 3.71 -7.68 8.63
N GLY A 68 4.45 -8.62 8.02
CA GLY A 68 4.46 -10.05 8.33
C GLY A 68 3.56 -10.89 7.44
N GLU A 69 2.59 -10.28 6.75
CA GLU A 69 1.70 -10.97 5.82
C GLU A 69 2.41 -11.21 4.46
N MET A 70 1.89 -12.17 3.71
CA MET A 70 2.39 -12.45 2.36
C MET A 70 1.89 -11.39 1.38
N LEU A 71 2.75 -10.97 0.46
CA LEU A 71 2.34 -10.13 -0.67
C LEU A 71 1.23 -10.88 -1.44
N PRO A 72 0.05 -10.27 -1.66
CA PRO A 72 -1.03 -10.92 -2.39
C PRO A 72 -0.67 -11.16 -3.86
N ASP A 73 -1.34 -12.11 -4.48
CA ASP A 73 -1.23 -12.30 -5.92
C ASP A 73 -1.75 -11.07 -6.66
N PHE A 74 -0.99 -10.63 -7.64
CA PHE A 74 -1.41 -9.54 -8.54
C PHE A 74 -0.96 -9.82 -9.96
N LYS A 75 -1.67 -9.19 -10.88
CA LYS A 75 -1.30 -9.10 -12.30
C LYS A 75 -1.59 -7.68 -12.79
N ALA A 76 -0.60 -7.07 -13.39
CA ALA A 76 -0.71 -5.71 -13.92
C ALA A 76 0.00 -5.59 -15.27
N VAL A 77 -0.33 -4.54 -16.01
CA VAL A 77 0.34 -4.20 -17.26
C VAL A 77 1.18 -2.94 -17.03
N THR A 78 2.44 -3.03 -17.38
CA THR A 78 3.40 -1.93 -17.27
C THR A 78 3.14 -0.86 -18.33
N PHE A 79 3.72 0.30 -18.14
CA PHE A 79 3.59 1.43 -19.08
C PHE A 79 4.12 1.10 -20.49
N ASP A 80 5.10 0.20 -20.61
CA ASP A 80 5.66 -0.31 -21.87
C ASP A 80 4.92 -1.55 -22.42
N GLY A 81 3.79 -1.93 -21.81
CA GLY A 81 2.89 -2.97 -22.30
C GLY A 81 3.21 -4.40 -21.87
N LYS A 82 4.21 -4.59 -21.01
CA LYS A 82 4.55 -5.92 -20.48
C LYS A 82 3.63 -6.31 -19.32
N THR A 83 3.33 -7.57 -19.18
CA THR A 83 2.65 -8.10 -17.99
C THR A 83 3.68 -8.29 -16.88
N VAL A 84 3.30 -7.91 -15.67
CA VAL A 84 4.04 -8.14 -14.43
C VAL A 84 3.11 -8.77 -13.39
N THR A 85 3.62 -9.76 -12.68
CA THR A 85 2.90 -10.54 -11.68
C THR A 85 3.72 -10.67 -10.40
N ARG A 86 3.11 -11.14 -9.32
CA ARG A 86 3.86 -11.47 -8.10
C ARG A 86 4.95 -12.53 -8.37
N ALA A 87 4.67 -13.51 -9.22
CA ALA A 87 5.59 -14.60 -9.53
C ALA A 87 6.93 -14.12 -10.13
N ASP A 88 6.95 -12.99 -10.83
CA ASP A 88 8.17 -12.41 -11.41
C ASP A 88 9.19 -11.96 -10.33
N TYR A 89 8.73 -11.86 -9.09
CA TYR A 89 9.52 -11.44 -7.93
C TYR A 89 9.74 -12.56 -6.90
N GLU A 90 9.42 -13.81 -7.23
CA GLU A 90 9.68 -14.94 -6.34
C GLU A 90 11.17 -15.09 -6.05
N GLY A 91 11.50 -15.29 -4.75
CA GLY A 91 12.90 -15.42 -4.30
C GLY A 91 13.69 -14.11 -4.28
N LYS A 92 13.09 -12.98 -4.63
CA LYS A 92 13.73 -11.67 -4.70
C LYS A 92 13.24 -10.73 -3.60
N GLN A 93 14.08 -9.77 -3.23
CA GLN A 93 13.66 -8.63 -2.43
C GLN A 93 13.00 -7.62 -3.37
N LEU A 94 11.82 -7.13 -3.00
CA LEU A 94 11.03 -6.22 -3.83
C LEU A 94 10.66 -4.95 -3.07
N ALA A 95 10.90 -3.79 -3.69
CA ALA A 95 10.36 -2.51 -3.27
C ALA A 95 9.21 -2.11 -4.21
N ILE A 96 8.00 -1.94 -3.68
CA ILE A 96 6.87 -1.38 -4.42
C ILE A 96 6.75 0.08 -4.05
N LEU A 97 6.98 0.98 -5.01
CA LEU A 97 6.95 2.43 -4.83
C LEU A 97 5.64 2.98 -5.41
N CYS A 98 4.79 3.55 -4.57
CA CYS A 98 3.57 4.24 -4.98
C CYS A 98 3.87 5.74 -5.12
N VAL A 99 3.71 6.27 -6.33
CA VAL A 99 4.14 7.65 -6.68
C VAL A 99 3.14 8.36 -7.59
N ALA A 100 3.25 9.69 -7.65
CA ALA A 100 2.47 10.51 -8.56
C ALA A 100 3.31 11.70 -9.08
N THR A 101 3.25 11.98 -10.38
CA THR A 101 4.04 13.06 -10.98
C THR A 101 3.53 14.46 -10.62
N TRP A 102 2.26 14.57 -10.26
CA TRP A 102 1.62 15.83 -9.84
C TRP A 102 1.99 16.27 -8.42
N GLN A 103 2.73 15.42 -7.67
CA GLN A 103 3.18 15.73 -6.31
C GLN A 103 4.71 15.79 -6.26
N ALA A 104 5.26 16.97 -5.96
CA ALA A 104 6.70 17.22 -5.96
C ALA A 104 7.45 16.32 -4.96
N GLU A 105 6.88 16.10 -3.76
CA GLU A 105 7.42 15.23 -2.71
C GLU A 105 7.51 13.78 -3.19
N SER A 106 6.53 13.34 -3.96
CA SER A 106 6.49 11.99 -4.53
C SER A 106 7.64 11.76 -5.50
N MET A 107 7.93 12.74 -6.35
CA MET A 107 9.05 12.65 -7.28
C MET A 107 10.41 12.78 -6.59
N ALA A 108 10.51 13.58 -5.54
CA ALA A 108 11.71 13.64 -4.69
C ALA A 108 11.97 12.31 -4.00
N PHE A 109 10.92 11.73 -3.40
CA PHE A 109 10.95 10.40 -2.81
C PHE A 109 11.42 9.32 -3.81
N LEU A 110 10.84 9.27 -5.01
CA LEU A 110 11.20 8.31 -6.05
C LEU A 110 12.70 8.37 -6.39
N ARG A 111 13.26 9.58 -6.57
CA ARG A 111 14.68 9.75 -6.86
C ARG A 111 15.57 9.28 -5.72
N GLN A 112 15.20 9.60 -4.48
CA GLN A 112 15.94 9.19 -3.28
C GLN A 112 15.84 7.67 -3.08
N ALA A 113 14.65 7.08 -3.19
CA ALA A 113 14.41 5.64 -3.09
C ALA A 113 15.23 4.87 -4.14
N LYS A 114 15.19 5.31 -5.40
CA LYS A 114 16.00 4.72 -6.49
C LYS A 114 17.50 4.77 -6.19
N LYS A 115 18.01 5.89 -5.66
CA LYS A 115 19.41 6.02 -5.25
C LYS A 115 19.76 5.06 -4.12
N LYS A 116 18.87 4.93 -3.13
CA LYS A 116 19.05 4.05 -1.97
C LYS A 116 19.00 2.57 -2.36
N LEU A 117 18.06 2.16 -3.21
CA LEU A 117 17.97 0.80 -3.75
C LEU A 117 19.26 0.41 -4.51
N LYS A 118 19.79 1.32 -5.33
CA LYS A 118 21.04 1.09 -6.06
C LYS A 118 22.27 0.98 -5.13
N ALA A 119 22.25 1.64 -4.00
CA ALA A 119 23.35 1.64 -3.02
C ALA A 119 23.20 0.53 -1.96
N ALA A 120 22.11 -0.23 -1.95
CA ALA A 120 21.87 -1.31 -1.02
C ALA A 120 22.90 -2.43 -1.17
N LYS A 121 23.28 -3.08 -0.05
CA LYS A 121 24.23 -4.21 -0.04
C LYS A 121 23.67 -5.47 -0.71
N SER A 122 22.37 -5.64 -0.64
CA SER A 122 21.61 -6.73 -1.29
C SER A 122 20.89 -6.21 -2.52
N GLU A 123 20.68 -7.10 -3.49
CA GLU A 123 19.94 -6.76 -4.70
C GLU A 123 18.45 -6.63 -4.39
N TRP A 124 17.85 -5.51 -4.82
CA TRP A 124 16.45 -5.21 -4.69
C TRP A 124 15.83 -4.99 -6.07
N ASP A 125 14.80 -5.75 -6.38
CA ASP A 125 13.91 -5.41 -7.47
C ASP A 125 12.98 -4.25 -7.07
N CYS A 126 12.44 -3.56 -8.05
CA CYS A 126 11.55 -2.44 -7.81
C CYS A 126 10.39 -2.46 -8.81
N LEU A 127 9.18 -2.28 -8.29
CA LEU A 127 7.97 -2.03 -9.06
C LEU A 127 7.46 -0.63 -8.71
N ILE A 128 7.25 0.20 -9.71
CA ILE A 128 6.68 1.55 -9.53
C ILE A 128 5.20 1.49 -9.89
N VAL A 129 4.33 1.88 -8.97
CA VAL A 129 2.89 2.04 -9.18
C VAL A 129 2.60 3.54 -9.23
N SER A 130 2.23 4.02 -10.42
CA SER A 130 1.93 5.43 -10.65
C SER A 130 0.44 5.71 -10.51
N MET A 131 0.11 6.74 -9.73
CA MET A 131 -1.24 7.26 -9.57
C MET A 131 -1.62 8.28 -10.65
N ASP A 132 -0.82 8.40 -11.70
CA ASP A 132 -1.07 9.36 -12.77
C ASP A 132 -2.21 8.91 -13.68
N VAL A 133 -3.00 9.88 -14.13
CA VAL A 133 -4.04 9.69 -15.16
C VAL A 133 -3.57 10.18 -16.53
N ASP A 134 -2.62 11.12 -16.55
CA ASP A 134 -2.04 11.66 -17.77
C ASP A 134 -0.79 10.86 -18.20
N ARG A 135 -0.96 10.18 -19.34
CA ARG A 135 0.10 9.32 -19.89
C ARG A 135 1.31 10.09 -20.40
N GLU A 136 1.11 11.29 -20.93
CA GLU A 136 2.21 12.11 -21.47
C GLU A 136 3.07 12.68 -20.35
N VAL A 137 2.45 13.19 -19.30
CA VAL A 137 3.18 13.70 -18.12
C VAL A 137 4.02 12.59 -17.50
N LEU A 138 3.43 11.40 -17.33
CA LEU A 138 4.15 10.23 -16.81
C LEU A 138 5.30 9.82 -17.75
N ARG A 139 5.08 9.76 -19.08
CA ARG A 139 6.11 9.44 -20.08
C ARG A 139 7.31 10.39 -19.99
N ASN A 140 7.05 11.67 -19.90
CA ASN A 140 8.08 12.70 -19.78
C ASN A 140 8.85 12.54 -18.45
N SER A 141 8.18 12.20 -17.37
CA SER A 141 8.80 11.94 -16.08
C SER A 141 9.70 10.69 -16.12
N ILE A 142 9.22 9.59 -16.72
CA ILE A 142 10.01 8.35 -16.91
C ILE A 142 11.30 8.64 -17.67
N LYS A 143 11.22 9.41 -18.77
CA LYS A 143 12.39 9.79 -19.56
C LYS A 143 13.34 10.69 -18.76
N ARG A 144 12.83 11.77 -18.16
CA ARG A 144 13.62 12.74 -17.40
C ARG A 144 14.40 12.09 -16.26
N ASP A 145 13.74 11.22 -15.49
CA ASP A 145 14.33 10.57 -14.33
C ASP A 145 15.04 9.24 -14.67
N SER A 146 15.12 8.89 -15.98
CA SER A 146 15.75 7.67 -16.49
C SER A 146 15.33 6.42 -15.69
N LEU A 147 14.02 6.22 -15.58
CA LEU A 147 13.45 5.10 -14.82
C LEU A 147 13.62 3.80 -15.61
N LYS A 148 14.38 2.86 -15.05
CA LYS A 148 14.63 1.54 -15.65
C LYS A 148 13.77 0.43 -15.02
N TYR A 149 13.09 0.71 -13.92
CA TYR A 149 12.19 -0.24 -13.26
C TYR A 149 10.83 -0.29 -13.96
N PRO A 150 10.12 -1.43 -13.90
CA PRO A 150 8.76 -1.53 -14.38
C PRO A 150 7.86 -0.46 -13.74
N VAL A 151 7.08 0.24 -14.56
CA VAL A 151 6.11 1.25 -14.10
C VAL A 151 4.71 0.77 -14.50
N VAL A 152 3.84 0.59 -13.54
CA VAL A 152 2.42 0.30 -13.75
C VAL A 152 1.64 1.61 -13.64
N CYS A 153 0.80 1.87 -14.65
CA CYS A 153 -0.11 3.02 -14.67
C CYS A 153 -1.34 2.66 -15.50
N ASP A 154 -2.46 2.35 -14.87
CA ASP A 154 -3.73 2.06 -15.52
C ASP A 154 -4.64 3.29 -15.67
N ARG A 155 -4.17 4.46 -15.25
CA ARG A 155 -4.85 5.76 -15.28
C ARG A 155 -6.11 5.85 -14.40
N LYS A 156 -6.26 4.94 -13.45
CA LYS A 156 -7.39 4.92 -12.51
C LYS A 156 -7.04 5.53 -11.15
N ALA A 157 -5.79 5.95 -10.97
CA ALA A 157 -5.29 6.49 -9.69
C ALA A 157 -5.65 5.56 -8.52
N PHE A 158 -6.29 6.08 -7.48
CA PHE A 158 -6.70 5.27 -6.32
C PHE A 158 -7.84 4.28 -6.59
N ALA A 159 -8.51 4.34 -7.77
CA ALA A 159 -9.49 3.35 -8.19
C ALA A 159 -8.87 2.18 -8.99
N SER A 160 -7.54 2.09 -9.02
CA SER A 160 -6.82 0.99 -9.65
C SER A 160 -7.03 -0.32 -8.87
N PRO A 161 -7.40 -1.43 -9.53
CA PRO A 161 -7.49 -2.74 -8.86
C PRO A 161 -6.18 -3.18 -8.21
N LEU A 162 -5.01 -2.82 -8.79
CA LEU A 162 -3.72 -3.10 -8.19
C LEU A 162 -3.52 -2.34 -6.88
N VAL A 163 -3.94 -1.08 -6.85
CA VAL A 163 -3.87 -0.22 -5.65
C VAL A 163 -4.73 -0.79 -4.53
N GLU A 164 -5.94 -1.22 -4.85
CA GLU A 164 -6.84 -1.89 -3.91
C GLU A 164 -6.24 -3.21 -3.42
N THR A 165 -5.81 -4.08 -4.34
CA THR A 165 -5.21 -5.39 -4.00
C THR A 165 -4.02 -5.24 -3.05
N LEU A 166 -3.15 -4.27 -3.27
CA LEU A 166 -1.94 -4.03 -2.47
C LEU A 166 -2.19 -3.15 -1.24
N GLY A 167 -3.38 -2.56 -1.11
CA GLY A 167 -3.69 -1.61 -0.03
C GLY A 167 -2.85 -0.34 -0.08
N LEU A 168 -2.58 0.20 -1.27
CA LEU A 168 -1.76 1.41 -1.47
C LEU A 168 -2.65 2.65 -1.41
N HIS A 169 -2.63 3.38 -0.30
CA HIS A 169 -3.52 4.54 -0.10
C HIS A 169 -2.80 5.86 0.09
N TYR A 170 -1.47 5.86 0.09
CA TYR A 170 -0.65 7.04 0.31
C TYR A 170 0.34 7.27 -0.84
N VAL A 171 0.54 8.54 -1.19
CA VAL A 171 1.55 9.00 -2.17
C VAL A 171 2.35 10.14 -1.54
N PRO A 172 3.68 10.04 -1.52
CA PRO A 172 4.48 8.86 -1.83
C PRO A 172 4.35 7.79 -0.75
N SER A 173 4.55 6.54 -1.15
CA SER A 173 4.75 5.47 -0.18
C SER A 173 5.59 4.32 -0.76
N CYS A 174 6.16 3.51 0.12
CA CYS A 174 6.88 2.30 -0.26
C CYS A 174 6.43 1.12 0.61
N MET A 175 6.35 -0.04 -0.02
CA MET A 175 6.20 -1.34 0.63
C MET A 175 7.46 -2.17 0.31
N LEU A 176 8.09 -2.76 1.32
CA LEU A 176 9.26 -3.63 1.18
C LEU A 176 8.88 -5.08 1.46
N ILE A 177 9.32 -5.95 0.57
CA ILE A 177 9.01 -7.39 0.60
C ILE A 177 10.34 -8.16 0.60
N ASN A 178 10.45 -9.16 1.47
CA ASN A 178 11.63 -10.03 1.54
C ASN A 178 11.60 -11.15 0.50
N LYS A 179 12.69 -11.92 0.41
CA LYS A 179 12.83 -13.06 -0.52
C LYS A 179 11.79 -14.16 -0.32
N GLN A 180 11.16 -14.26 0.85
CA GLN A 180 10.08 -15.20 1.14
C GLN A 180 8.71 -14.67 0.72
N GLY A 181 8.64 -13.47 0.11
CA GLY A 181 7.40 -12.85 -0.31
C GLY A 181 6.61 -12.18 0.84
N LYS A 182 7.22 -12.04 2.04
CA LYS A 182 6.57 -11.37 3.18
C LYS A 182 6.82 -9.89 3.17
N ILE A 183 5.79 -9.12 3.47
CA ILE A 183 5.86 -7.68 3.67
C ILE A 183 6.63 -7.40 4.97
N ILE A 184 7.77 -6.73 4.88
CA ILE A 184 8.63 -6.41 6.02
C ILE A 184 8.53 -4.94 6.45
N GLN A 185 8.05 -4.08 5.56
CA GLN A 185 7.79 -2.67 5.84
C GLN A 185 6.74 -2.15 4.87
N ARG A 186 5.86 -1.27 5.35
CA ARG A 186 4.86 -0.62 4.49
C ARG A 186 4.64 0.84 4.89
N ASP A 187 3.96 1.59 4.01
CA ASP A 187 3.60 3.00 4.20
C ASP A 187 4.80 3.89 4.54
N VAL A 188 5.98 3.53 4.00
CA VAL A 188 7.20 4.30 4.16
C VAL A 188 7.12 5.52 3.26
N MET A 189 6.99 6.69 3.85
CA MET A 189 6.81 7.96 3.13
C MET A 189 8.12 8.73 2.90
N LYS A 190 9.19 8.35 3.58
CA LYS A 190 10.53 8.95 3.41
C LYS A 190 11.53 7.88 3.03
N ALA A 191 12.34 8.17 2.03
CA ALA A 191 13.28 7.19 1.50
C ALA A 191 14.37 6.78 2.52
N ASP A 192 14.75 7.66 3.43
CA ASP A 192 15.72 7.37 4.50
C ASP A 192 15.19 6.36 5.53
N GLU A 193 13.88 6.24 5.68
CA GLU A 193 13.22 5.26 6.56
C GLU A 193 13.15 3.84 5.94
N MET A 194 13.46 3.67 4.65
CA MET A 194 13.50 2.36 3.99
C MET A 194 14.62 1.48 4.59
N LYS A 195 14.27 0.32 5.12
CA LYS A 195 15.21 -0.64 5.73
C LYS A 195 15.67 -1.67 4.69
N LEU A 196 16.68 -1.33 3.91
CA LEU A 196 17.26 -2.16 2.87
C LEU A 196 18.51 -2.88 3.42
N ASN A 197 18.30 -3.90 4.23
CA ASN A 197 19.40 -4.68 4.84
C ASN A 197 19.74 -5.90 4.01
#